data_ab164cf78e7b29a7302f914dfd9c62ff
#
_entry.id   ab164cf78e7b29a7302f914dfd9c62ff
#
_cell.length_a   1.000
_cell.length_b   1.000
_cell.length_c   1.000
_cell.angle_alpha   90.00
_cell.angle_beta   90.00
_cell.angle_gamma   90.00
#
_symmetry.space_group_name_H-M   'P 1'
#
loop_
_entity.id
_entity.type
_entity.pdbx_description
1 polymer ?
#
loop_
_entity_poly.entity_id
_entity_poly.type
_entity_poly.pdbx_seq_one_letter_code
_entity_poly.pdbx_strand_id
1 'polypeptide(L)'
;MNVKMNGKEAKTYVDGIYRQVADRWQQRVNSLQFMKALVAGKLPKETFRLFFKNWAAYTIEINTLEAASYHKHIHFFRKHRDLMAAMAEKLADELIHPKPPGHIHVVVQTAKALGISEDEVFISPMLAEFRAKIDYFRAIVWEGTVAEFYAAGATEEQF
;
A
#
# COMPACT_ATOMS: atom_id res chain seq x y z
N MET A 1 -8.88 -24.70 13.03
CA MET A 1 -7.72 -25.48 13.52
C MET A 1 -6.65 -24.48 13.92
N ASN A 2 -6.37 -24.30 15.23
CA ASN A 2 -5.29 -23.40 15.67
C ASN A 2 -3.98 -24.16 15.62
N VAL A 3 -3.21 -23.98 14.56
CA VAL A 3 -1.83 -24.52 14.48
C VAL A 3 -0.93 -23.59 15.29
N LYS A 4 -0.41 -24.08 16.43
CA LYS A 4 0.63 -23.36 17.18
C LYS A 4 1.97 -23.66 16.53
N MET A 5 2.55 -22.68 15.86
CA MET A 5 3.92 -22.74 15.34
C MET A 5 4.89 -22.24 16.41
N ASN A 6 6.09 -22.85 16.50
CA ASN A 6 7.19 -22.24 17.22
C ASN A 6 7.80 -21.09 16.41
N GLY A 7 8.63 -20.26 17.04
CA GLY A 7 9.18 -19.06 16.39
C GLY A 7 9.97 -19.35 15.10
N LYS A 8 10.69 -20.48 15.03
CA LYS A 8 11.44 -20.88 13.83
C LYS A 8 10.51 -21.30 12.70
N GLU A 9 9.46 -22.07 13.01
CA GLU A 9 8.45 -22.49 12.04
C GLU A 9 7.67 -21.28 11.50
N ALA A 10 7.27 -20.36 12.39
CA ALA A 10 6.60 -19.15 12.00
C ALA A 10 7.46 -18.28 11.06
N LYS A 11 8.76 -18.10 11.39
CA LYS A 11 9.68 -17.39 10.51
C LYS A 11 9.84 -18.07 9.17
N THR A 12 10.03 -19.37 9.11
CA THR A 12 10.15 -20.13 7.86
C THR A 12 8.91 -20.00 7.00
N TYR A 13 7.73 -20.01 7.62
CA TYR A 13 6.45 -19.83 6.92
C TYR A 13 6.33 -18.42 6.31
N VAL A 14 6.64 -17.39 7.09
CA VAL A 14 6.62 -15.99 6.62
C VAL A 14 7.63 -15.76 5.51
N ASP A 15 8.88 -16.21 5.66
CA ASP A 15 9.91 -16.13 4.62
C ASP A 15 9.48 -16.86 3.33
N GLY A 16 8.68 -17.92 3.46
CA GLY A 16 8.08 -18.64 2.34
C GLY A 16 7.04 -17.79 1.59
N ILE A 17 6.20 -17.07 2.33
CA ILE A 17 5.22 -16.14 1.74
C ILE A 17 5.93 -15.02 0.97
N TYR A 18 6.90 -14.35 1.59
CA TYR A 18 7.65 -13.27 0.94
C TYR A 18 8.36 -13.73 -0.34
N ARG A 19 8.97 -14.91 -0.33
CA ARG A 19 9.55 -15.49 -1.56
C ARG A 19 8.51 -15.68 -2.66
N GLN A 20 7.34 -16.24 -2.33
CA GLN A 20 6.26 -16.41 -3.32
C GLN A 20 5.76 -15.07 -3.87
N VAL A 21 5.65 -14.04 -3.02
CA VAL A 21 5.26 -12.70 -3.45
C VAL A 21 6.33 -12.13 -4.39
N ALA A 22 7.61 -12.20 -4.03
CA ALA A 22 8.71 -11.72 -4.85
C ALA A 22 8.78 -12.42 -6.21
N ASP A 23 8.65 -13.76 -6.24
CA ASP A 23 8.64 -14.55 -7.48
C ASP A 23 7.49 -14.14 -8.40
N ARG A 24 6.28 -13.99 -7.84
CA ARG A 24 5.09 -13.55 -8.59
C ARG A 24 5.24 -12.13 -9.09
N TRP A 25 5.80 -11.23 -8.25
CA TRP A 25 6.07 -9.87 -8.64
C TRP A 25 7.02 -9.81 -9.83
N GLN A 26 8.14 -10.53 -9.75
CA GLN A 26 9.10 -10.62 -10.84
C GLN A 26 8.48 -11.16 -12.14
N GLN A 27 7.67 -12.21 -12.04
CA GLN A 27 7.06 -12.85 -13.20
C GLN A 27 5.92 -12.04 -13.82
N ARG A 28 5.11 -11.37 -13.01
CA ARG A 28 3.86 -10.76 -13.45
C ARG A 28 3.93 -9.23 -13.54
N VAL A 29 4.67 -8.58 -12.65
CA VAL A 29 4.74 -7.11 -12.60
C VAL A 29 5.96 -6.61 -13.35
N ASN A 30 7.17 -7.03 -12.98
CA ASN A 30 8.41 -6.57 -13.61
C ASN A 30 8.53 -7.00 -15.09
N SER A 31 7.81 -8.05 -15.49
CA SER A 31 7.76 -8.49 -16.89
C SER A 31 6.90 -7.58 -17.78
N LEU A 32 6.02 -6.75 -17.21
CA LEU A 32 5.15 -5.86 -17.98
C LEU A 32 5.95 -4.83 -18.76
N GLN A 33 5.53 -4.55 -20.00
CA GLN A 33 6.14 -3.53 -20.84
C GLN A 33 6.11 -2.14 -20.18
N PHE A 34 5.02 -1.84 -19.48
CA PHE A 34 4.88 -0.61 -18.70
C PHE A 34 5.97 -0.49 -17.63
N MET A 35 6.19 -1.52 -16.82
CA MET A 35 7.20 -1.50 -15.76
C MET A 35 8.62 -1.41 -16.32
N LYS A 36 8.89 -2.13 -17.40
CA LYS A 36 10.19 -2.04 -18.11
C LYS A 36 10.45 -0.63 -18.64
N ALA A 37 9.44 0.00 -19.23
CA ALA A 37 9.55 1.36 -19.75
C ALA A 37 9.66 2.39 -18.61
N LEU A 38 8.96 2.19 -17.50
CA LEU A 38 9.03 3.04 -16.30
C LEU A 38 10.44 3.02 -15.72
N VAL A 39 10.97 1.85 -15.40
CA VAL A 39 12.32 1.68 -14.82
C VAL A 39 13.42 2.20 -15.77
N ALA A 40 13.23 2.03 -17.08
CA ALA A 40 14.17 2.54 -18.09
C ALA A 40 14.03 4.06 -18.35
N GLY A 41 13.10 4.77 -17.69
CA GLY A 41 12.83 6.18 -17.95
C GLY A 41 12.30 6.46 -19.36
N LYS A 42 11.67 5.47 -20.00
CA LYS A 42 11.18 5.54 -21.40
C LYS A 42 9.67 5.71 -21.51
N LEU A 43 8.96 5.87 -20.40
CA LEU A 43 7.54 6.19 -20.47
C LEU A 43 7.33 7.59 -21.07
N PRO A 44 6.37 7.76 -21.99
CA PRO A 44 5.94 9.08 -22.40
C PRO A 44 5.50 9.90 -21.20
N LYS A 45 5.84 11.18 -21.16
CA LYS A 45 5.56 12.08 -20.03
C LYS A 45 4.09 12.04 -19.63
N GLU A 46 3.17 12.09 -20.60
CA GLU A 46 1.73 12.10 -20.32
C GLU A 46 1.22 10.76 -19.78
N THR A 47 1.80 9.63 -20.23
CA THR A 47 1.50 8.32 -19.65
C THR A 47 1.96 8.24 -18.19
N PHE A 48 3.15 8.76 -17.89
CA PHE A 48 3.66 8.81 -16.52
C PHE A 48 2.82 9.73 -15.63
N ARG A 49 2.42 10.90 -16.14
CA ARG A 49 1.51 11.81 -15.42
C ARG A 49 0.17 11.17 -15.10
N LEU A 50 -0.45 10.48 -16.07
CA LEU A 50 -1.71 9.78 -15.87
C LEU A 50 -1.57 8.68 -14.81
N PHE A 51 -0.52 7.87 -14.91
CA PHE A 51 -0.21 6.84 -13.91
C PHE A 51 -0.02 7.47 -12.52
N PHE A 52 0.84 8.48 -12.41
CA PHE A 52 1.16 9.11 -11.14
C PHE A 52 -0.05 9.75 -10.48
N LYS A 53 -0.90 10.42 -11.25
CA LYS A 53 -2.14 11.03 -10.75
C LYS A 53 -3.08 9.99 -10.11
N ASN A 54 -3.24 8.84 -10.77
CA ASN A 54 -4.04 7.75 -10.23
C ASN A 54 -3.40 7.10 -9.00
N TRP A 55 -2.08 6.92 -9.02
CA TRP A 55 -1.32 6.39 -7.89
C TRP A 55 -1.39 7.33 -6.69
N ALA A 56 -1.28 8.64 -6.91
CA ALA A 56 -1.40 9.64 -5.86
C ALA A 56 -2.78 9.61 -5.19
N ALA A 57 -3.85 9.57 -5.98
CA ALA A 57 -5.21 9.44 -5.47
C ALA A 57 -5.41 8.12 -4.69
N TYR A 58 -4.85 7.01 -5.20
CA TYR A 58 -4.82 5.73 -4.50
C TYR A 58 -4.12 5.84 -3.13
N THR A 59 -2.92 6.44 -3.08
CA THR A 59 -2.13 6.60 -1.85
C THR A 59 -2.90 7.37 -0.78
N ILE A 60 -3.63 8.41 -1.17
CA ILE A 60 -4.45 9.20 -0.25
C ILE A 60 -5.59 8.34 0.36
N GLU A 61 -6.29 7.57 -0.47
CA GLU A 61 -7.41 6.76 0.00
C GLU A 61 -6.96 5.54 0.82
N ILE A 62 -5.84 4.88 0.47
CA ILE A 62 -5.37 3.69 1.18
C ILE A 62 -5.01 4.01 2.63
N ASN A 63 -4.46 5.19 2.91
CA ASN A 63 -4.13 5.61 4.27
C ASN A 63 -5.36 5.67 5.17
N THR A 64 -6.53 6.03 4.62
CA THR A 64 -7.78 6.01 5.38
C THR A 64 -8.24 4.58 5.70
N LEU A 65 -7.96 3.64 4.81
CA LEU A 65 -8.28 2.22 5.03
C LEU A 65 -7.36 1.58 6.08
N GLU A 66 -6.09 1.97 6.14
CA GLU A 66 -5.16 1.53 7.19
C GLU A 66 -5.63 1.99 8.56
N ALA A 67 -6.02 3.26 8.71
CA ALA A 67 -6.58 3.78 9.94
C ALA A 67 -7.88 3.09 10.34
N ALA A 68 -8.76 2.81 9.38
CA ALA A 68 -10.00 2.08 9.59
C ALA A 68 -9.74 0.63 10.03
N SER A 69 -8.75 -0.04 9.44
CA SER A 69 -8.34 -1.39 9.83
C SER A 69 -7.82 -1.43 11.26
N TYR A 70 -7.00 -0.45 11.65
CA TYR A 70 -6.51 -0.34 13.02
C TYR A 70 -7.67 -0.20 14.02
N HIS A 71 -8.63 0.68 13.74
CA HIS A 71 -9.80 0.85 14.58
C HIS A 71 -10.66 -0.42 14.66
N LYS A 72 -10.98 -1.04 13.53
CA LYS A 72 -11.79 -2.27 13.47
C LYS A 72 -11.18 -3.39 14.28
N HIS A 73 -9.88 -3.56 14.22
CA HIS A 73 -9.16 -4.64 14.87
C HIS A 73 -8.56 -4.24 16.23
N ILE A 74 -9.05 -3.18 16.88
CA ILE A 74 -8.48 -2.66 18.12
C ILE A 74 -8.42 -3.71 19.25
N HIS A 75 -9.37 -4.64 19.30
CA HIS A 75 -9.36 -5.72 20.29
C HIS A 75 -8.19 -6.71 20.10
N PHE A 76 -7.77 -6.92 18.86
CA PHE A 76 -6.56 -7.67 18.54
C PHE A 76 -5.32 -6.89 18.97
N PHE A 77 -5.18 -5.64 18.54
CA PHE A 77 -4.00 -4.80 18.83
C PHE A 77 -3.82 -4.56 20.33
N ARG A 78 -4.89 -4.42 21.12
CA ARG A 78 -4.79 -4.31 22.59
C ARG A 78 -4.16 -5.54 23.26
N LYS A 79 -4.23 -6.70 22.63
CA LYS A 79 -3.61 -7.95 23.12
C LYS A 79 -2.18 -8.13 22.58
N HIS A 80 -1.82 -7.41 21.52
CA HIS A 80 -0.53 -7.49 20.82
C HIS A 80 0.09 -6.09 20.76
N ARG A 81 0.66 -5.65 21.88
CA ARG A 81 1.14 -4.27 22.04
C ARG A 81 2.29 -3.90 21.11
N ASP A 82 3.14 -4.85 20.76
CA ASP A 82 4.20 -4.74 19.77
C ASP A 82 3.64 -4.41 18.39
N LEU A 83 2.61 -5.14 17.95
CA LEU A 83 1.92 -4.87 16.69
C LEU A 83 1.11 -3.57 16.74
N MET A 84 0.57 -3.21 17.90
CA MET A 84 -0.09 -1.91 18.08
C MET A 84 0.91 -0.76 17.90
N ALA A 85 2.11 -0.88 18.47
CA ALA A 85 3.15 0.14 18.31
C ALA A 85 3.60 0.26 16.85
N ALA A 86 3.85 -0.86 16.16
CA ALA A 86 4.21 -0.89 14.75
C ALA A 86 3.12 -0.25 13.85
N MET A 87 1.84 -0.53 14.12
CA MET A 87 0.74 0.12 13.38
C MET A 87 0.66 1.62 13.65
N ALA A 88 0.89 2.06 14.88
CA ALA A 88 0.90 3.48 15.22
C ALA A 88 2.06 4.21 14.54
N GLU A 89 3.25 3.59 14.47
CA GLU A 89 4.40 4.11 13.74
C GLU A 89 4.09 4.23 12.24
N LYS A 90 3.55 3.17 11.62
CA LYS A 90 3.12 3.21 10.22
C LYS A 90 2.15 4.34 9.95
N LEU A 91 1.11 4.51 10.76
CA LEU A 91 0.16 5.60 10.61
C LEU A 91 0.81 6.99 10.81
N ALA A 92 1.81 7.09 11.69
CA ALA A 92 2.56 8.33 11.85
C ALA A 92 3.38 8.68 10.61
N ASP A 93 4.02 7.71 9.96
CA ASP A 93 4.74 7.90 8.71
C ASP A 93 3.79 8.33 7.58
N GLU A 94 2.62 7.73 7.50
CA GLU A 94 1.63 8.09 6.47
C GLU A 94 1.01 9.48 6.68
N LEU A 95 0.78 9.89 7.93
CA LEU A 95 -0.03 11.07 8.25
C LEU A 95 0.76 12.25 8.84
N ILE A 96 1.99 12.04 9.31
CA ILE A 96 2.77 13.04 10.03
C ILE A 96 4.15 13.24 9.40
N HIS A 97 4.90 12.16 9.12
CA HIS A 97 6.30 12.23 8.67
C HIS A 97 6.43 12.17 7.14
N PRO A 98 7.42 12.86 6.54
CA PRO A 98 8.42 13.79 7.15
C PRO A 98 7.87 15.13 7.57
N LYS A 99 6.69 15.51 7.10
CA LYS A 99 5.92 16.72 7.48
C LYS A 99 4.44 16.40 7.30
N PRO A 100 3.55 16.95 8.15
CA PRO A 100 2.12 16.80 7.89
C PRO A 100 1.73 17.27 6.46
N PRO A 101 0.91 16.52 5.76
CA PRO A 101 0.24 15.27 6.08
C PRO A 101 1.03 13.98 5.75
N GLY A 102 2.28 13.88 6.15
CA GLY A 102 3.08 12.66 6.00
C GLY A 102 3.44 12.35 4.55
N HIS A 103 3.35 11.10 4.14
CA HIS A 103 3.64 10.68 2.76
C HIS A 103 2.80 11.42 1.72
N ILE A 104 1.58 11.85 2.05
CA ILE A 104 0.75 12.69 1.16
C ILE A 104 1.49 13.98 0.78
N HIS A 105 2.25 14.59 1.71
CA HIS A 105 3.06 15.75 1.40
C HIS A 105 4.09 15.45 0.29
N VAL A 106 4.78 14.33 0.37
CA VAL A 106 5.76 13.89 -0.64
C VAL A 106 5.08 13.64 -1.99
N VAL A 107 3.91 13.00 -1.97
CA VAL A 107 3.08 12.75 -3.16
C VAL A 107 2.70 14.04 -3.85
N VAL A 108 2.21 15.03 -3.11
CA VAL A 108 1.83 16.35 -3.64
C VAL A 108 3.04 17.10 -4.21
N GLN A 109 4.19 17.08 -3.53
CA GLN A 109 5.41 17.71 -4.04
C GLN A 109 5.88 17.06 -5.36
N THR A 110 5.83 15.74 -5.45
CA THR A 110 6.16 15.02 -6.68
C THR A 110 5.17 15.33 -7.81
N ALA A 111 3.87 15.39 -7.50
CA ALA A 111 2.84 15.81 -8.46
C ALA A 111 3.13 17.21 -9.04
N LYS A 112 3.45 18.17 -8.18
CA LYS A 112 3.82 19.53 -8.60
C LYS A 112 5.04 19.54 -9.54
N ALA A 113 6.05 18.74 -9.25
CA ALA A 113 7.22 18.61 -10.12
C ALA A 113 6.89 18.03 -11.50
N LEU A 114 5.83 17.23 -11.60
CA LEU A 114 5.30 16.68 -12.85
C LEU A 114 4.31 17.64 -13.55
N GLY A 115 4.03 18.81 -12.99
CA GLY A 115 3.05 19.77 -13.49
C GLY A 115 1.60 19.31 -13.29
N ILE A 116 1.35 18.52 -12.26
CA ILE A 116 0.02 18.11 -11.79
C ILE A 116 -0.32 19.03 -10.60
N SER A 117 -1.47 19.69 -10.66
CA SER A 117 -1.90 20.57 -9.56
C SER A 117 -2.33 19.76 -8.34
N GLU A 118 -2.33 20.39 -7.18
CA GLU A 118 -2.80 19.78 -5.94
C GLU A 118 -4.29 19.38 -6.06
N ASP A 119 -5.12 20.23 -6.65
CA ASP A 119 -6.52 19.91 -6.91
C ASP A 119 -6.67 18.67 -7.80
N GLU A 120 -5.85 18.53 -8.83
CA GLU A 120 -5.88 17.34 -9.68
C GLU A 120 -5.52 16.06 -8.90
N VAL A 121 -4.65 16.14 -7.91
CA VAL A 121 -4.32 15.00 -7.04
C VAL A 121 -5.52 14.58 -6.19
N PHE A 122 -6.22 15.54 -5.60
CA PHE A 122 -7.28 15.25 -4.63
C PHE A 122 -8.67 15.01 -5.26
N ILE A 123 -8.99 15.65 -6.37
CA ILE A 123 -10.37 15.66 -6.93
C ILE A 123 -10.53 14.97 -8.28
N SER A 124 -9.43 14.54 -8.91
CA SER A 124 -9.56 13.84 -10.20
C SER A 124 -10.19 12.47 -10.06
N PRO A 125 -11.09 12.09 -10.97
CA PRO A 125 -11.62 10.74 -10.97
C PRO A 125 -10.50 9.73 -11.22
N MET A 126 -10.54 8.63 -10.47
CA MET A 126 -9.60 7.54 -10.58
C MET A 126 -9.99 6.58 -11.69
N LEU A 127 -9.02 6.02 -12.40
CA LEU A 127 -9.26 4.93 -13.34
C LEU A 127 -9.89 3.72 -12.65
N ALA A 128 -10.71 2.98 -13.38
CA ALA A 128 -11.48 1.85 -12.84
C ALA A 128 -10.60 0.80 -12.17
N GLU A 129 -9.42 0.55 -12.70
CA GLU A 129 -8.46 -0.43 -12.17
C GLU A 129 -7.92 -0.02 -10.79
N PHE A 130 -7.60 1.26 -10.60
CA PHE A 130 -7.18 1.78 -9.29
C PHE A 130 -8.34 1.78 -8.31
N ARG A 131 -9.55 2.15 -8.76
CA ARG A 131 -10.77 2.08 -7.94
C ARG A 131 -11.05 0.65 -7.50
N ALA A 132 -10.97 -0.32 -8.40
CA ALA A 132 -11.18 -1.74 -8.08
C ALA A 132 -10.17 -2.24 -7.02
N LYS A 133 -8.92 -1.77 -7.06
CA LYS A 133 -7.92 -2.10 -6.04
C LYS A 133 -8.31 -1.54 -4.67
N ILE A 134 -8.76 -0.29 -4.60
CA ILE A 134 -9.23 0.33 -3.35
C ILE A 134 -10.46 -0.40 -2.81
N ASP A 135 -11.42 -0.73 -3.67
CA ASP A 135 -12.63 -1.44 -3.26
C ASP A 135 -12.32 -2.85 -2.76
N TYR A 136 -11.31 -3.52 -3.34
CA TYR A 136 -10.80 -4.78 -2.81
C TYR A 136 -10.20 -4.63 -1.42
N PHE A 137 -9.34 -3.62 -1.18
CA PHE A 137 -8.80 -3.34 0.15
C PHE A 137 -9.90 -2.95 1.14
N ARG A 138 -10.88 -2.18 0.70
CA ARG A 138 -12.05 -1.81 1.52
C ARG A 138 -12.81 -3.05 1.97
N ALA A 139 -13.06 -4.01 1.07
CA ALA A 139 -13.70 -5.28 1.42
C ALA A 139 -12.87 -6.05 2.47
N ILE A 140 -11.55 -6.14 2.29
CA ILE A 140 -10.66 -6.78 3.28
C ILE A 140 -10.73 -6.05 4.63
N VAL A 141 -10.71 -4.73 4.65
CA VAL A 141 -10.78 -3.95 5.89
C VAL A 141 -12.11 -4.20 6.61
N TRP A 142 -13.23 -4.22 5.92
CA TRP A 142 -14.55 -4.31 6.58
C TRP A 142 -15.04 -5.74 6.80
N GLU A 143 -14.66 -6.68 5.98
CA GLU A 143 -15.16 -8.07 6.02
C GLU A 143 -14.07 -9.07 6.45
N GLY A 144 -12.81 -8.75 6.20
CA GLY A 144 -11.67 -9.63 6.44
C GLY A 144 -11.19 -9.64 7.90
N THR A 145 -10.20 -10.48 8.11
CA THR A 145 -9.43 -10.65 9.36
C THR A 145 -8.17 -9.78 9.36
N VAL A 146 -7.54 -9.64 10.53
CA VAL A 146 -6.21 -9.01 10.65
C VAL A 146 -5.17 -9.68 9.75
N ALA A 147 -5.18 -11.01 9.68
CA ALA A 147 -4.23 -11.76 8.86
C ALA A 147 -4.41 -11.48 7.36
N GLU A 148 -5.64 -11.38 6.88
CA GLU A 148 -5.94 -11.02 5.49
C GLU A 148 -5.53 -9.58 5.17
N PHE A 149 -5.70 -8.65 6.10
CA PHE A 149 -5.23 -7.28 5.92
C PHE A 149 -3.70 -7.21 5.77
N TYR A 150 -2.95 -7.85 6.66
CA TYR A 150 -1.49 -7.91 6.56
C TYR A 150 -1.02 -8.65 5.31
N ALA A 151 -1.70 -9.73 4.92
CA ALA A 151 -1.37 -10.46 3.69
C ALA A 151 -1.60 -9.59 2.43
N ALA A 152 -2.63 -8.75 2.42
CA ALA A 152 -2.88 -7.82 1.31
C ALA A 152 -1.80 -6.74 1.20
N GLY A 153 -1.22 -6.29 2.34
CA GLY A 153 -0.10 -5.35 2.39
C GLY A 153 1.27 -5.96 2.08
N ALA A 154 1.40 -7.28 1.97
CA ALA A 154 2.70 -7.96 1.79
C ALA A 154 3.43 -7.57 0.49
N THR A 155 2.76 -6.94 -0.47
CA THR A 155 3.38 -6.42 -1.70
C THR A 155 4.22 -5.16 -1.46
N GLU A 156 4.08 -4.48 -0.34
CA GLU A 156 4.86 -3.27 -0.01
C GLU A 156 6.35 -3.56 0.11
N GLU A 157 6.72 -4.78 0.49
CA GLU A 157 8.11 -5.24 0.54
C GLU A 157 8.81 -5.31 -0.85
N GLN A 158 8.06 -5.09 -1.94
CA GLN A 158 8.58 -5.18 -3.31
C GLN A 158 8.87 -3.81 -3.94
N PHE A 159 8.64 -2.70 -3.22
CA PHE A 159 8.85 -1.33 -3.69
C PHE A 159 10.15 -0.68 -3.15
#